data_ea4d718974a2ef1a1de151657d278069
#
_entry.id   ea4d718974a2ef1a1de151657d278069
#
_cell.length_a   1.000
_cell.length_b   1.000
_cell.length_c   1.000
_cell.angle_alpha   90.00
_cell.angle_beta   90.00
_cell.angle_gamma   90.00
#
_symmetry.space_group_name_H-M   'P 1'
#
loop_
_entity.id
_entity.type
_entity.pdbx_description
1 polymer ?
#
loop_
_entity_poly.entity_id
_entity_poly.type
_entity_poly.pdbx_seq_one_letter_code
_entity_poly.pdbx_strand_id
1 'polypeptide(L)'
;LEFFDENSNLKNNCIIFIFANDLKKVANLVKCIEKFGEIIKIDYAVSEDLKKRLAEKSELDGVKFTPNASSLFIENINGDPILFEIEYQKLLSYIYFEPKKIVTENIVRVLIKRNIETTIFDFVDCIGMKRFKDALNMINDLVEDYSATDNIFLMKVINSIYRLFK
;
A
#
# COMPACT_ATOMS: atom_id res chain seq x y z
N LEU A 1 -33.16 -7.41 10.31
CA LEU A 1 -34.04 -7.59 9.14
C LEU A 1 -35.27 -6.69 9.27
N GLU A 2 -35.95 -6.70 10.40
CA GLU A 2 -37.13 -5.86 10.70
C GLU A 2 -36.85 -4.35 10.53
N PHE A 3 -35.67 -3.87 10.85
CA PHE A 3 -35.30 -2.46 10.72
C PHE A 3 -35.41 -1.92 9.29
N PHE A 4 -35.08 -2.73 8.28
CA PHE A 4 -35.15 -2.32 6.87
C PHE A 4 -36.56 -2.47 6.29
N ASP A 5 -37.33 -3.38 6.82
CA ASP A 5 -38.73 -3.63 6.37
C ASP A 5 -39.69 -2.59 6.94
N GLU A 6 -39.47 -2.11 8.15
CA GLU A 6 -40.34 -1.15 8.83
C GLU A 6 -40.10 0.33 8.48
N ASN A 7 -38.89 0.69 7.98
CA ASN A 7 -38.52 2.08 7.73
C ASN A 7 -38.60 2.44 6.22
N SER A 8 -39.81 2.63 5.72
CA SER A 8 -40.07 3.11 4.35
C SER A 8 -39.43 4.50 4.04
N ASN A 9 -39.07 5.27 5.06
CA ASN A 9 -38.38 6.56 4.93
C ASN A 9 -36.91 6.46 4.49
N LEU A 10 -36.32 5.27 4.50
CA LEU A 10 -34.94 5.03 4.04
C LEU A 10 -34.79 4.95 2.52
N LYS A 11 -35.90 4.97 1.76
CA LYS A 11 -35.87 4.85 0.28
C LYS A 11 -35.03 5.93 -0.43
N ASN A 12 -34.80 7.07 0.23
CA ASN A 12 -34.01 8.18 -0.32
C ASN A 12 -32.60 8.28 0.31
N ASN A 13 -32.20 7.32 1.17
CA ASN A 13 -30.90 7.35 1.83
C ASN A 13 -30.02 6.22 1.33
N CYS A 14 -28.73 6.49 1.14
CA CYS A 14 -27.72 5.48 0.88
C CYS A 14 -27.00 5.16 2.19
N ILE A 15 -26.98 3.86 2.57
CA ILE A 15 -26.25 3.38 3.73
C ILE A 15 -25.08 2.56 3.24
N ILE A 16 -23.86 2.96 3.62
CA ILE A 16 -22.62 2.28 3.25
C ILE A 16 -22.07 1.55 4.47
N PHE A 17 -21.95 0.22 4.37
CA PHE A 17 -21.29 -0.60 5.37
C PHE A 17 -19.88 -0.94 4.88
N ILE A 18 -18.85 -0.61 5.69
CA ILE A 18 -17.45 -0.91 5.39
C ILE A 18 -16.97 -1.99 6.35
N PHE A 19 -16.53 -3.12 5.80
CA PHE A 19 -15.97 -4.23 6.56
C PHE A 19 -14.52 -4.46 6.17
N ALA A 20 -13.63 -4.46 7.17
CA ALA A 20 -12.21 -4.73 7.00
C ALA A 20 -11.82 -6.21 7.23
N ASN A 21 -12.77 -7.04 7.69
CA ASN A 21 -12.53 -8.42 8.11
C ASN A 21 -13.39 -9.43 7.35
N ASP A 22 -13.15 -10.72 7.60
CA ASP A 22 -13.87 -11.83 6.98
C ASP A 22 -15.41 -11.71 7.18
N LEU A 23 -16.14 -11.61 6.08
CA LEU A 23 -17.60 -11.48 6.03
C LEU A 23 -18.34 -12.71 6.57
N LYS A 24 -17.66 -13.85 6.76
CA LYS A 24 -18.29 -15.08 7.30
C LYS A 24 -18.91 -14.86 8.68
N LYS A 25 -18.33 -13.96 9.50
CA LYS A 25 -18.87 -13.64 10.84
C LYS A 25 -20.17 -12.84 10.81
N VAL A 26 -20.49 -12.22 9.68
CA VAL A 26 -21.69 -11.37 9.48
C VAL A 26 -22.57 -11.85 8.33
N ALA A 27 -22.60 -13.16 8.09
CA ALA A 27 -23.29 -13.78 6.97
C ALA A 27 -24.79 -13.39 6.86
N ASN A 28 -25.47 -13.19 7.98
CA ASN A 28 -26.88 -12.77 7.99
C ASN A 28 -27.05 -11.32 7.51
N LEU A 29 -26.13 -10.44 7.85
CA LEU A 29 -26.12 -9.06 7.36
C LEU A 29 -25.79 -9.02 5.86
N VAL A 30 -24.84 -9.83 5.40
CA VAL A 30 -24.48 -9.97 3.99
C VAL A 30 -25.71 -10.38 3.18
N LYS A 31 -26.43 -11.42 3.59
CA LYS A 31 -27.68 -11.87 2.93
C LYS A 31 -28.78 -10.80 2.92
N CYS A 32 -28.81 -9.95 3.94
CA CYS A 32 -29.76 -8.85 3.98
C CYS A 32 -29.37 -7.76 2.97
N ILE A 33 -28.09 -7.40 2.90
CA ILE A 33 -27.59 -6.40 1.96
C ILE A 33 -27.78 -6.85 0.51
N GLU A 34 -27.57 -8.13 0.20
CA GLU A 34 -27.79 -8.70 -1.14
C GLU A 34 -29.22 -8.54 -1.65
N LYS A 35 -30.20 -8.44 -0.75
CA LYS A 35 -31.63 -8.25 -1.12
C LYS A 35 -31.97 -6.80 -1.47
N PHE A 36 -31.29 -5.83 -0.85
CA PHE A 36 -31.67 -4.41 -0.90
C PHE A 36 -30.58 -3.51 -1.49
N GLY A 37 -29.39 -4.04 -1.75
CA GLY A 37 -28.25 -3.27 -2.21
C GLY A 37 -27.24 -4.11 -2.97
N GLU A 38 -26.04 -3.56 -3.09
CA GLU A 38 -24.91 -4.15 -3.80
C GLU A 38 -23.73 -4.40 -2.85
N ILE A 39 -23.03 -5.51 -3.03
CA ILE A 39 -21.81 -5.84 -2.30
C ILE A 39 -20.64 -5.63 -3.24
N ILE A 40 -19.80 -4.65 -2.90
CA ILE A 40 -18.55 -4.37 -3.62
C ILE A 40 -17.40 -4.96 -2.83
N LYS A 41 -16.72 -5.95 -3.39
CA LYS A 41 -15.51 -6.52 -2.83
C LYS A 41 -14.31 -5.74 -3.35
N ILE A 42 -13.55 -5.15 -2.41
CA ILE A 42 -12.31 -4.44 -2.72
C ILE A 42 -11.16 -5.31 -2.21
N ASP A 43 -10.43 -5.91 -3.14
CA ASP A 43 -9.22 -6.66 -2.82
C ASP A 43 -7.99 -5.73 -2.91
N TYR A 44 -6.91 -6.12 -2.25
CA TYR A 44 -5.62 -5.44 -2.44
C TYR A 44 -5.23 -5.51 -3.91
N ALA A 45 -4.83 -4.37 -4.47
CA ALA A 45 -4.39 -4.30 -5.85
C ALA A 45 -3.14 -5.16 -6.05
N VAL A 46 -3.18 -6.05 -7.03
CA VAL A 46 -1.99 -6.79 -7.46
C VAL A 46 -1.03 -5.80 -8.11
N SER A 47 0.27 -6.03 -8.02
CA SER A 47 1.29 -5.12 -8.59
C SER A 47 1.09 -4.84 -10.09
N GLU A 48 0.49 -5.78 -10.84
CA GLU A 48 0.10 -5.61 -12.25
C GLU A 48 -0.99 -4.55 -12.43
N ASP A 49 -2.01 -4.56 -11.56
CA ASP A 49 -3.09 -3.56 -11.57
C ASP A 49 -2.55 -2.17 -11.24
N LEU A 50 -1.59 -2.08 -10.30
CA LEU A 50 -0.95 -0.80 -9.96
C LEU A 50 -0.08 -0.26 -11.10
N LYS A 51 0.61 -1.12 -11.86
CA LYS A 51 1.35 -0.70 -13.06
C LYS A 51 0.43 -0.11 -14.12
N LYS A 52 -0.70 -0.80 -14.38
CA LYS A 52 -1.71 -0.31 -15.31
C LYS A 52 -2.28 1.03 -14.85
N ARG A 53 -2.65 1.13 -13.57
CA ARG A 53 -3.14 2.36 -12.97
C ARG A 53 -2.12 3.50 -13.05
N LEU A 54 -0.83 3.22 -12.83
CA LEU A 54 0.24 4.20 -12.97
C LEU A 54 0.33 4.70 -14.41
N ALA A 55 0.26 3.81 -15.40
CA ALA A 55 0.31 4.19 -16.81
C ALA A 55 -0.88 5.08 -17.18
N GLU A 56 -2.12 4.69 -16.83
CA GLU A 56 -3.33 5.46 -17.11
C GLU A 56 -3.30 6.85 -16.46
N LYS A 57 -2.91 6.93 -15.16
CA LYS A 57 -2.82 8.23 -14.47
C LYS A 57 -1.72 9.11 -15.01
N SER A 58 -0.55 8.55 -15.28
CA SER A 58 0.57 9.31 -15.82
C SER A 58 0.28 9.89 -17.21
N GLU A 59 -0.47 9.17 -18.04
CA GLU A 59 -0.94 9.65 -19.32
C GLU A 59 -1.93 10.82 -19.17
N LEU A 60 -2.91 10.69 -18.27
CA LEU A 60 -3.88 11.74 -17.98
C LEU A 60 -3.22 13.04 -17.47
N ASP A 61 -2.21 12.92 -16.61
CA ASP A 61 -1.51 14.05 -16.00
C ASP A 61 -0.36 14.59 -16.89
N GLY A 62 -0.11 13.95 -18.04
CA GLY A 62 0.95 14.32 -18.98
C GLY A 62 2.36 14.11 -18.42
N VAL A 63 2.52 13.15 -17.54
CA VAL A 63 3.77 12.79 -16.86
C VAL A 63 4.33 11.51 -17.47
N LYS A 64 5.65 11.41 -17.60
CA LYS A 64 6.31 10.20 -18.11
C LYS A 64 7.20 9.60 -17.05
N PHE A 65 7.04 8.30 -16.81
CA PHE A 65 7.94 7.53 -15.98
C PHE A 65 8.97 6.78 -16.82
N THR A 66 10.22 6.77 -16.39
CA THR A 66 11.17 5.81 -16.97
C THR A 66 10.82 4.39 -16.51
N PRO A 67 11.16 3.34 -17.26
CA PRO A 67 10.82 1.95 -16.88
C PRO A 67 11.29 1.58 -15.47
N ASN A 68 12.53 1.97 -15.11
CA ASN A 68 13.08 1.73 -13.78
C ASN A 68 12.33 2.51 -12.70
N ALA A 69 11.95 3.76 -12.97
CA ALA A 69 11.17 4.58 -12.04
C ALA A 69 9.78 3.96 -11.77
N SER A 70 9.10 3.49 -12.82
CA SER A 70 7.81 2.81 -12.66
C SER A 70 7.92 1.56 -11.79
N SER A 71 8.92 0.72 -12.07
CA SER A 71 9.12 -0.51 -11.30
C SER A 71 9.44 -0.22 -9.84
N LEU A 72 10.34 0.72 -9.57
CA LEU A 72 10.73 1.12 -8.22
C LEU A 72 9.55 1.77 -7.47
N PHE A 73 8.75 2.60 -8.15
CA PHE A 73 7.56 3.21 -7.56
C PHE A 73 6.58 2.14 -7.08
N ILE A 74 6.22 1.18 -7.96
CA ILE A 74 5.29 0.09 -7.62
C ILE A 74 5.84 -0.80 -6.51
N GLU A 75 7.13 -1.09 -6.52
CA GLU A 75 7.79 -1.86 -5.46
C GLU A 75 7.68 -1.16 -4.11
N ASN A 76 7.93 0.15 -4.05
CA ASN A 76 7.86 0.92 -2.80
C ASN A 76 6.43 1.05 -2.27
N ILE A 77 5.41 1.05 -3.14
CA ILE A 77 3.99 1.08 -2.77
C ILE A 77 3.51 -0.25 -2.18
N ASN A 78 4.14 -1.36 -2.56
CA ASN A 78 3.83 -2.71 -2.03
C ASN A 78 2.33 -3.07 -2.01
N GLY A 79 1.60 -2.74 -3.06
CA GLY A 79 0.18 -3.12 -3.20
C GLY A 79 -0.82 -2.22 -2.46
N ASP A 80 -0.38 -1.20 -1.74
CA ASP A 80 -1.27 -0.28 -1.01
C ASP A 80 -1.84 0.81 -1.94
N PRO A 81 -3.16 0.80 -2.25
CA PRO A 81 -3.75 1.78 -3.15
C PRO A 81 -3.83 3.19 -2.54
N ILE A 82 -3.87 3.32 -1.22
CA ILE A 82 -3.90 4.62 -0.54
C ILE A 82 -2.51 5.24 -0.61
N LEU A 83 -1.48 4.46 -0.27
CA LEU A 83 -0.10 4.89 -0.37
C LEU A 83 0.25 5.26 -1.83
N PHE A 84 -0.25 4.49 -2.81
CA PHE A 84 -0.11 4.84 -4.23
C PHE A 84 -0.58 6.26 -4.54
N GLU A 85 -1.79 6.63 -4.10
CA GLU A 85 -2.33 7.95 -4.36
C GLU A 85 -1.51 9.07 -3.68
N ILE A 86 -1.14 8.87 -2.43
CA ILE A 86 -0.37 9.85 -1.65
C ILE A 86 1.00 10.08 -2.31
N GLU A 87 1.73 9.01 -2.61
CA GLU A 87 3.06 9.09 -3.17
C GLU A 87 3.05 9.58 -4.63
N TYR A 88 2.04 9.21 -5.39
CA TYR A 88 1.85 9.72 -6.75
C TYR A 88 1.61 11.23 -6.75
N GLN A 89 0.74 11.75 -5.87
CA GLN A 89 0.49 13.19 -5.72
C GLN A 89 1.75 13.96 -5.28
N LYS A 90 2.55 13.36 -4.42
CA LYS A 90 3.85 13.93 -4.01
C LYS A 90 4.79 14.08 -5.22
N LEU A 91 4.90 13.04 -6.07
CA LEU A 91 5.68 13.10 -7.30
C LEU A 91 5.15 14.17 -8.26
N LEU A 92 3.84 14.24 -8.47
CA LEU A 92 3.23 15.27 -9.32
C LEU A 92 3.58 16.68 -8.83
N SER A 93 3.47 16.91 -7.54
CA SER A 93 3.78 18.20 -6.93
C SER A 93 5.26 18.59 -7.14
N TYR A 94 6.17 17.62 -7.03
CA TYR A 94 7.59 17.84 -7.24
C TYR A 94 7.92 18.19 -8.69
N ILE A 95 7.36 17.45 -9.65
CA ILE A 95 7.65 17.64 -11.07
C ILE A 95 6.77 18.67 -11.77
N TYR A 96 5.84 19.32 -11.03
CA TYR A 96 4.91 20.28 -11.60
C TYR A 96 5.60 21.41 -12.37
N PHE A 97 6.71 21.89 -11.86
CA PHE A 97 7.50 22.98 -12.43
C PHE A 97 8.60 22.50 -13.40
N GLU A 98 8.79 21.19 -13.54
CA GLU A 98 9.78 20.62 -14.42
C GLU A 98 9.33 20.67 -15.89
N PRO A 99 10.12 21.24 -16.82
CA PRO A 99 9.70 21.42 -18.21
C PRO A 99 9.37 20.09 -18.92
N LYS A 100 10.07 19.02 -18.58
CA LYS A 100 9.94 17.72 -19.25
C LYS A 100 8.94 16.79 -18.57
N LYS A 101 8.54 17.07 -17.35
CA LYS A 101 7.65 16.24 -16.52
C LYS A 101 8.01 14.73 -16.58
N ILE A 102 9.30 14.41 -16.43
CA ILE A 102 9.81 13.05 -16.48
C ILE A 102 10.23 12.62 -15.06
N VAL A 103 9.59 11.57 -14.55
CA VAL A 103 9.99 10.91 -13.30
C VAL A 103 11.08 9.90 -13.60
N THR A 104 12.25 10.12 -13.03
CA THR A 104 13.41 9.22 -13.11
C THR A 104 13.51 8.37 -11.85
N GLU A 105 14.29 7.29 -11.92
CA GLU A 105 14.57 6.44 -10.76
C GLU A 105 15.14 7.23 -9.57
N ASN A 106 16.02 8.18 -9.83
CA ASN A 106 16.60 9.01 -8.78
C ASN A 106 15.56 9.86 -8.05
N ILE A 107 14.58 10.42 -8.77
CA ILE A 107 13.47 11.17 -8.17
C ILE A 107 12.66 10.27 -7.25
N VAL A 108 12.35 9.03 -7.70
CA VAL A 108 11.63 8.07 -6.88
C VAL A 108 12.40 7.71 -5.61
N ARG A 109 13.71 7.43 -5.72
CA ARG A 109 14.57 7.11 -4.56
C ARG A 109 14.62 8.23 -3.52
N VAL A 110 14.68 9.48 -3.97
CA VAL A 110 14.77 10.65 -3.06
C VAL A 110 13.43 10.95 -2.39
N LEU A 111 12.32 10.85 -3.13
CA LEU A 111 11.01 11.28 -2.65
C LEU A 111 10.21 10.18 -1.96
N ILE A 112 10.34 8.95 -2.43
CA ILE A 112 9.50 7.83 -1.98
C ILE A 112 10.34 6.83 -1.23
N LYS A 113 10.18 6.83 0.08
CA LYS A 113 10.82 5.85 0.94
C LYS A 113 9.99 4.58 1.03
N ARG A 114 10.65 3.43 1.09
CA ARG A 114 9.99 2.16 1.40
C ARG A 114 9.29 2.24 2.76
N ASN A 115 8.18 1.55 2.91
CA ASN A 115 7.54 1.42 4.21
C ASN A 115 8.44 0.60 5.14
N ILE A 116 8.85 1.22 6.27
CA ILE A 116 9.74 0.63 7.27
C ILE A 116 9.23 -0.75 7.73
N GLU A 117 7.94 -0.84 8.00
CA GLU A 117 7.36 -2.07 8.55
C GLU A 117 7.47 -3.23 7.58
N THR A 118 7.19 -3.00 6.29
CA THR A 118 7.37 -3.99 5.23
C THR A 118 8.84 -4.41 5.12
N THR A 119 9.76 -3.45 5.10
CA THR A 119 11.19 -3.76 4.98
C THR A 119 11.72 -4.56 6.18
N ILE A 120 11.23 -4.29 7.40
CA ILE A 120 11.57 -5.09 8.59
C ILE A 120 11.01 -6.51 8.48
N PHE A 121 9.78 -6.71 7.99
CA PHE A 121 9.21 -8.03 7.79
C PHE A 121 9.98 -8.82 6.74
N ASP A 122 10.28 -8.20 5.59
CA ASP A 122 11.09 -8.82 4.52
C ASP A 122 12.48 -9.22 5.02
N PHE A 123 13.11 -8.38 5.85
CA PHE A 123 14.37 -8.67 6.50
C PHE A 123 14.29 -9.89 7.43
N VAL A 124 13.27 -9.95 8.28
CA VAL A 124 13.04 -11.07 9.20
C VAL A 124 12.75 -12.36 8.44
N ASP A 125 11.99 -12.30 7.35
CA ASP A 125 11.73 -13.43 6.45
C ASP A 125 13.01 -13.92 5.76
N CYS A 126 13.90 -13.02 5.34
CA CYS A 126 15.21 -13.40 4.80
C CYS A 126 16.06 -14.17 5.81
N ILE A 127 16.02 -13.78 7.10
CA ILE A 127 16.69 -14.50 8.18
C ILE A 127 16.06 -15.88 8.37
N GLY A 128 14.73 -15.96 8.45
CA GLY A 128 13.99 -17.21 8.62
C GLY A 128 14.23 -18.21 7.49
N MET A 129 14.34 -17.73 6.26
CA MET A 129 14.66 -18.52 5.07
C MET A 129 16.16 -18.77 4.87
N LYS A 130 17.01 -18.34 5.81
CA LYS A 130 18.50 -18.45 5.73
C LYS A 130 19.14 -17.75 4.53
N ARG A 131 18.47 -16.73 3.99
CA ARG A 131 18.99 -15.88 2.90
C ARG A 131 19.82 -14.75 3.48
N PHE A 132 20.92 -15.09 4.16
CA PHE A 132 21.74 -14.14 4.91
C PHE A 132 22.36 -13.02 4.08
N LYS A 133 22.69 -13.31 2.81
CA LYS A 133 23.26 -12.30 1.91
C LYS A 133 22.26 -11.21 1.58
N ASP A 134 21.00 -11.59 1.35
CA ASP A 134 19.92 -10.64 1.09
C ASP A 134 19.59 -9.83 2.35
N ALA A 135 19.56 -10.49 3.51
CA ALA A 135 19.35 -9.83 4.80
C ALA A 135 20.44 -8.78 5.11
N LEU A 136 21.72 -9.06 4.80
CA LEU A 136 22.81 -8.10 4.98
C LEU A 136 22.69 -6.88 4.08
N ASN A 137 22.26 -7.06 2.83
CA ASN A 137 22.01 -5.95 1.93
C ASN A 137 20.86 -5.06 2.45
N MET A 138 19.78 -5.69 2.92
CA MET A 138 18.63 -4.97 3.47
C MET A 138 18.96 -4.20 4.76
N ILE A 139 19.85 -4.72 5.61
CA ILE A 139 20.32 -3.98 6.80
C ILE A 139 21.06 -2.71 6.40
N ASN A 140 21.91 -2.75 5.39
CA ASN A 140 22.63 -1.57 4.94
C ASN A 140 21.66 -0.50 4.44
N ASP A 141 20.66 -0.90 3.61
CA ASP A 141 19.62 0.02 3.13
C ASP A 141 18.81 0.61 4.30
N LEU A 142 18.46 -0.23 5.29
CA LEU A 142 17.74 0.21 6.48
C LEU A 142 18.56 1.18 7.36
N VAL A 143 19.86 0.99 7.47
CA VAL A 143 20.75 1.88 8.26
C VAL A 143 20.99 3.20 7.55
N GLU A 144 21.08 3.20 6.22
CA GLU A 144 21.22 4.43 5.43
C GLU A 144 19.96 5.30 5.47
N ASP A 145 18.77 4.66 5.42
CA ASP A 145 17.49 5.38 5.45
C ASP A 145 17.12 5.91 6.85
N TYR A 146 17.60 5.27 7.90
CA TYR A 146 17.31 5.62 9.29
C TYR A 146 18.62 5.93 10.03
N SER A 147 18.76 7.15 10.51
CA SER A 147 19.89 7.48 11.37
C SER A 147 19.97 6.45 12.51
N ALA A 148 21.13 5.84 12.69
CA ALA A 148 21.40 4.75 13.63
C ALA A 148 21.03 5.04 15.11
N THR A 149 20.49 6.20 15.40
CA THR A 149 20.06 6.72 16.70
C THR A 149 18.57 6.53 17.00
N ASP A 150 17.76 6.01 16.06
CA ASP A 150 16.35 5.81 16.33
C ASP A 150 16.10 4.51 17.11
N ASN A 151 16.06 4.66 18.45
CA ASN A 151 15.77 3.54 19.39
C ASN A 151 14.45 2.82 19.06
N ILE A 152 13.48 3.51 18.46
CA ILE A 152 12.18 2.92 18.10
C ILE A 152 12.37 1.94 16.94
N PHE A 153 13.21 2.27 15.98
CA PHE A 153 13.54 1.37 14.86
C PHE A 153 14.23 0.10 15.35
N LEU A 154 15.28 0.24 16.17
CA LEU A 154 15.99 -0.90 16.75
C LEU A 154 15.06 -1.82 17.55
N MET A 155 14.15 -1.25 18.34
CA MET A 155 13.16 -2.02 19.11
C MET A 155 12.19 -2.78 18.20
N LYS A 156 11.76 -2.20 17.08
CA LYS A 156 10.90 -2.89 16.10
C LYS A 156 11.62 -4.07 15.46
N VAL A 157 12.88 -3.89 15.03
CA VAL A 157 13.71 -4.96 14.46
C VAL A 157 13.91 -6.10 15.47
N ILE A 158 14.33 -5.78 16.69
CA ILE A 158 14.57 -6.78 17.75
C ILE A 158 13.29 -7.55 18.07
N ASN A 159 12.15 -6.86 18.22
CA ASN A 159 10.87 -7.51 18.50
C ASN A 159 10.42 -8.41 17.34
N SER A 160 10.67 -8.03 16.11
CA SER A 160 10.32 -8.83 14.93
C SER A 160 11.19 -10.09 14.84
N ILE A 161 12.50 -9.98 15.10
CA ILE A 161 13.41 -11.12 15.18
C ILE A 161 13.00 -12.04 16.34
N TYR A 162 12.70 -11.49 17.51
CA TYR A 162 12.27 -12.29 18.66
C TYR A 162 11.01 -13.13 18.35
N ARG A 163 10.06 -12.56 17.61
CA ARG A 163 8.84 -13.29 17.18
C ARG A 163 9.12 -14.44 16.22
N LEU A 164 10.19 -14.36 15.43
CA LEU A 164 10.59 -15.43 14.52
C LEU A 164 11.07 -16.70 15.28
N PHE A 165 11.70 -16.52 16.45
CA PHE A 165 12.29 -17.61 17.24
C PHE A 165 11.39 -18.11 18.39
N LYS A 166 10.17 -17.61 18.52
CA LYS A 166 9.17 -18.03 19.50
C LYS A 166 8.13 -18.96 18.90
#